data_a239d9acb9421b956845ecb908676261
#
_entry.id   a239d9acb9421b956845ecb908676261
#
_cell.length_a   1.000
_cell.length_b   1.000
_cell.length_c   1.000
_cell.angle_alpha   90.00
_cell.angle_beta   90.00
_cell.angle_gamma   90.00
#
_symmetry.space_group_name_H-M   'P 1'
#
loop_
_entity.id
_entity.type
_entity.pdbx_description
1 polymer ?
#
loop_
_entity_poly.entity_id
_entity_poly.type
_entity_poly.pdbx_seq_one_letter_code
_entity_poly.pdbx_strand_id
1 'polypeptide(L)'
;EASRKLMDTLEWDRQAEVEGSEKVGLVYNLAFDNRKDNRMWFINRFSEYKQMGFGLTVSLIDDERREVRRITAESGYFSEDDKYWIFLEGRDSQYAAEDGELLRTLPFEKLETEELGDDPSLMLLFGERPKDLSFLELKKITDNFSIMENPKVLDYQVRMHALMAGAASCLIVTGLAIPFAVSGVRV
;
A
#
# COMPACT_ATOMS: atom_id res chain seq x y z
N GLU A 1 -0.72 -13.38 -9.52
CA GLU A 1 0.20 -12.50 -8.76
C GLU A 1 1.67 -12.83 -9.09
N ALA A 2 2.15 -14.06 -8.85
CA ALA A 2 3.55 -14.43 -9.13
C ALA A 2 3.96 -14.22 -10.59
N SER A 3 3.09 -14.53 -11.56
CA SER A 3 3.36 -14.33 -12.98
C SER A 3 3.44 -12.85 -13.38
N ARG A 4 2.62 -11.99 -12.77
CA ARG A 4 2.65 -10.54 -13.00
C ARG A 4 3.93 -9.94 -12.44
N LYS A 5 4.26 -10.25 -11.20
CA LYS A 5 5.53 -9.82 -10.58
C LYS A 5 6.76 -10.27 -11.37
N LEU A 6 6.74 -11.50 -11.89
CA LEU A 6 7.84 -12.00 -12.72
C LEU A 6 7.98 -11.23 -14.03
N MET A 7 6.87 -10.92 -14.69
CA MET A 7 6.87 -10.11 -15.93
C MET A 7 7.35 -8.69 -15.67
N ASP A 8 6.85 -8.06 -14.61
CA ASP A 8 7.26 -6.72 -14.20
C ASP A 8 8.77 -6.68 -13.89
N THR A 9 9.30 -7.69 -13.17
CA THR A 9 10.73 -7.79 -12.86
C THR A 9 11.58 -7.92 -14.13
N LEU A 10 11.16 -8.76 -15.08
CA LEU A 10 11.89 -8.92 -16.36
C LEU A 10 11.85 -7.67 -17.23
N GLU A 11 10.73 -6.93 -17.23
CA GLU A 11 10.64 -5.63 -17.90
C GLU A 11 11.53 -4.60 -17.24
N TRP A 12 11.54 -4.56 -15.92
CA TRP A 12 12.39 -3.64 -15.14
C TRP A 12 13.88 -3.92 -15.35
N ASP A 13 14.29 -5.18 -15.33
CA ASP A 13 15.69 -5.55 -15.61
C ASP A 13 16.12 -5.06 -17.00
N ARG A 14 15.28 -5.23 -18.01
CA ARG A 14 15.56 -4.76 -19.37
C ARG A 14 15.59 -3.24 -19.46
N GLN A 15 14.69 -2.54 -18.76
CA GLN A 15 14.65 -1.08 -18.73
C GLN A 15 15.86 -0.51 -17.96
N ALA A 16 16.27 -1.17 -16.88
CA ALA A 16 17.42 -0.77 -16.07
C ALA A 16 18.74 -0.84 -16.87
N GLU A 17 18.86 -1.77 -17.80
CA GLU A 17 20.02 -1.86 -18.71
C GLU A 17 20.06 -0.70 -19.71
N VAL A 18 18.90 -0.17 -20.12
CA VAL A 18 18.80 0.87 -21.17
C VAL A 18 18.79 2.28 -20.59
N GLU A 19 18.01 2.53 -19.52
CA GLU A 19 17.76 3.87 -18.97
C GLU A 19 18.44 4.14 -17.63
N GLY A 20 19.04 3.14 -17.03
CA GLY A 20 19.60 3.16 -15.67
C GLY A 20 18.58 2.79 -14.60
N SER A 21 19.05 2.06 -13.60
CA SER A 21 18.23 1.48 -12.53
C SER A 21 17.45 2.50 -11.66
N GLU A 22 17.75 3.80 -11.81
CA GLU A 22 17.14 4.88 -11.02
C GLU A 22 15.76 5.31 -11.53
N LYS A 23 15.42 4.95 -12.77
CA LYS A 23 14.16 5.38 -13.42
C LYS A 23 13.12 4.28 -13.54
N VAL A 24 13.44 3.08 -13.10
CA VAL A 24 12.60 1.90 -13.30
C VAL A 24 11.69 1.65 -12.10
N GLY A 25 10.43 1.29 -12.37
CA GLY A 25 9.43 0.96 -11.34
C GLY A 25 9.17 2.11 -10.37
N LEU A 26 9.13 3.36 -10.87
CA LEU A 26 8.92 4.54 -10.03
C LEU A 26 7.43 4.82 -9.83
N VAL A 27 7.02 4.84 -8.59
CA VAL A 27 5.73 5.36 -8.14
C VAL A 27 5.93 6.73 -7.51
N TYR A 28 5.13 7.70 -7.92
CA TYR A 28 5.22 9.09 -7.45
C TYR A 28 4.07 9.45 -6.52
N ASN A 29 4.36 10.32 -5.55
CA ASN A 29 3.37 10.90 -4.63
C ASN A 29 2.55 9.83 -3.91
N LEU A 30 3.23 8.83 -3.37
CA LEU A 30 2.60 7.80 -2.57
C LEU A 30 2.18 8.38 -1.21
N ALA A 31 0.88 8.45 -0.96
CA ALA A 31 0.31 8.90 0.29
C ALA A 31 -0.47 7.75 0.94
N PHE A 32 -0.18 7.49 2.21
CA PHE A 32 -0.81 6.42 2.96
C PHE A 32 -1.18 6.89 4.37
N ASP A 33 -2.46 6.77 4.73
CA ASP A 33 -3.00 7.11 6.06
C ASP A 33 -3.29 5.81 6.82
N ASN A 34 -2.39 5.42 7.71
CA ASN A 34 -2.57 4.33 8.66
C ASN A 34 -3.23 4.86 9.93
N ARG A 35 -4.56 4.91 9.93
CA ARG A 35 -5.34 5.40 11.07
C ARG A 35 -5.30 4.48 12.28
N LYS A 36 -5.03 3.19 12.07
CA LYS A 36 -4.91 2.22 13.16
C LYS A 36 -3.75 2.54 14.09
N ASP A 37 -2.62 2.90 13.49
CA ASP A 37 -1.40 3.20 14.22
C ASP A 37 -1.12 4.71 14.30
N ASN A 38 -2.11 5.54 13.89
CA ASN A 38 -2.03 7.00 13.92
C ASN A 38 -0.81 7.56 13.16
N ARG A 39 -0.57 7.04 11.94
CA ARG A 39 0.57 7.43 11.11
C ARG A 39 0.12 7.87 9.74
N MET A 40 0.72 8.95 9.26
CA MET A 40 0.51 9.43 7.90
C MET A 40 1.83 9.45 7.16
N TRP A 41 1.88 8.75 6.03
CA TRP A 41 3.04 8.63 5.17
C TRP A 41 2.87 9.43 3.90
N PHE A 42 3.93 10.11 3.52
CA PHE A 42 4.08 10.70 2.22
C PHE A 42 5.47 10.37 1.66
N ILE A 43 5.50 9.74 0.50
CA ILE A 43 6.72 9.37 -0.20
C ILE A 43 6.66 10.02 -1.58
N ASN A 44 7.55 10.96 -1.84
CA ASN A 44 7.58 11.70 -3.09
C ASN A 44 7.82 10.76 -4.28
N ARG A 45 8.77 9.84 -4.13
CA ARG A 45 9.12 8.86 -5.15
C ARG A 45 9.52 7.53 -4.49
N PHE A 46 8.92 6.44 -4.91
CA PHE A 46 9.25 5.10 -4.46
C PHE A 46 9.69 4.26 -5.65
N SER A 47 10.83 3.59 -5.55
CA SER A 47 11.31 2.63 -6.55
C SER A 47 10.94 1.22 -6.10
N GLU A 48 10.01 0.60 -6.80
CA GLU A 48 9.67 -0.80 -6.58
C GLU A 48 10.83 -1.74 -6.92
N TYR A 49 11.65 -1.34 -7.89
CA TYR A 49 12.83 -2.11 -8.28
C TYR A 49 13.91 -2.13 -7.19
N LYS A 50 14.19 -0.97 -6.58
CA LYS A 50 15.21 -0.85 -5.51
C LYS A 50 14.64 -1.06 -4.11
N GLN A 51 13.30 -1.15 -3.96
CA GLN A 51 12.59 -1.15 -2.67
C GLN A 51 12.99 0.03 -1.79
N MET A 52 13.15 1.21 -2.40
CA MET A 52 13.66 2.42 -1.76
C MET A 52 12.77 3.62 -2.03
N GLY A 53 12.48 4.36 -0.98
CA GLY A 53 11.75 5.62 -1.04
C GLY A 53 12.69 6.83 -1.05
N PHE A 54 12.26 7.91 -1.71
CA PHE A 54 12.96 9.19 -1.77
C PHE A 54 12.00 10.32 -1.42
N GLY A 55 12.47 11.26 -0.60
CA GLY A 55 11.65 12.34 -0.08
C GLY A 55 10.53 11.82 0.81
N LEU A 56 10.89 11.10 1.87
CA LEU A 56 9.95 10.53 2.82
C LEU A 56 9.55 11.55 3.88
N THR A 57 8.28 11.54 4.20
CA THR A 57 7.74 12.26 5.37
C THR A 57 6.79 11.32 6.09
N VAL A 58 7.03 11.12 7.38
CA VAL A 58 6.16 10.34 8.25
C VAL A 58 5.71 11.22 9.39
N SER A 59 4.41 11.41 9.52
CA SER A 59 3.80 12.14 10.62
C SER A 59 3.12 11.17 11.57
N LEU A 60 3.51 11.22 12.84
CA LEU A 60 2.84 10.53 13.93
C LEU A 60 1.84 11.50 14.55
N ILE A 61 0.63 11.01 14.73
CA ILE A 61 -0.56 11.81 15.06
C ILE A 61 -1.10 11.29 16.39
N ASP A 62 -1.59 12.16 17.25
CA ASP A 62 -2.25 11.77 18.49
C ASP A 62 -3.73 11.37 18.25
N ASP A 63 -4.43 10.97 19.31
CA ASP A 63 -5.84 10.57 19.25
C ASP A 63 -6.77 11.74 18.88
N GLU A 64 -6.35 12.99 19.10
CA GLU A 64 -7.08 14.20 18.67
C GLU A 64 -6.72 14.65 17.25
N ARG A 65 -5.97 13.84 16.48
CA ARG A 65 -5.54 14.10 15.12
C ARG A 65 -4.57 15.28 14.99
N ARG A 66 -3.77 15.56 16.02
CA ARG A 66 -2.69 16.55 16.01
C ARG A 66 -1.37 15.86 15.77
N GLU A 67 -0.51 16.49 15.01
CA GLU A 67 0.84 15.97 14.74
C GLU A 67 1.73 16.18 15.97
N VAL A 68 2.29 15.10 16.48
CA VAL A 68 3.20 15.11 17.65
C VAL A 68 4.65 14.85 17.26
N ARG A 69 4.88 14.17 16.13
CA ARG A 69 6.23 13.91 15.63
C ARG A 69 6.22 13.82 14.12
N ARG A 70 7.24 14.36 13.49
CA ARG A 70 7.46 14.27 12.04
C ARG A 70 8.88 13.85 11.75
N ILE A 71 9.03 12.78 10.98
CA ILE A 71 10.31 12.32 10.45
C ILE A 71 10.33 12.68 8.97
N THR A 72 11.34 13.44 8.55
CA THR A 72 11.60 13.72 7.13
C THR A 72 12.96 13.17 6.76
N ALA A 73 13.06 12.48 5.63
CA ALA A 73 14.32 11.90 5.16
C ALA A 73 14.47 12.05 3.64
N GLU A 74 15.71 12.21 3.19
CA GLU A 74 16.00 12.27 1.76
C GLU A 74 15.75 10.91 1.10
N SER A 75 16.11 9.83 1.78
CA SER A 75 15.85 8.47 1.33
C SER A 75 15.61 7.52 2.50
N GLY A 76 15.10 6.32 2.19
CA GLY A 76 14.89 5.27 3.17
C GLY A 76 14.40 3.99 2.51
N TYR A 77 14.55 2.89 3.22
CA TYR A 77 14.12 1.59 2.77
C TYR A 77 13.53 0.77 3.91
N PHE A 78 12.69 -0.17 3.55
CA PHE A 78 12.09 -1.10 4.50
C PHE A 78 12.97 -2.34 4.64
N SER A 79 13.39 -2.68 5.86
CA SER A 79 14.08 -3.92 6.15
C SER A 79 13.06 -5.07 6.21
N GLU A 80 13.14 -6.02 5.27
CA GLU A 80 12.26 -7.19 5.28
C GLU A 80 12.55 -8.15 6.43
N ASP A 81 13.79 -8.20 6.90
CA ASP A 81 14.21 -9.04 8.02
C ASP A 81 13.71 -8.49 9.36
N ASP A 82 13.89 -7.21 9.58
CA ASP A 82 13.58 -6.53 10.84
C ASP A 82 12.15 -5.99 10.89
N LYS A 83 11.47 -5.87 9.72
CA LYS A 83 10.09 -5.35 9.60
C LYS A 83 9.90 -3.91 10.05
N TYR A 84 10.91 -3.05 9.84
CA TYR A 84 10.82 -1.62 10.07
C TYR A 84 11.55 -0.80 9.01
N TRP A 85 11.29 0.51 9.02
CA TRP A 85 11.91 1.45 8.11
C TRP A 85 13.24 1.96 8.63
N ILE A 86 14.20 2.09 7.73
CA ILE A 86 15.51 2.70 7.94
C ILE A 86 15.55 3.97 7.09
N PHE A 87 15.68 5.12 7.76
CA PHE A 87 15.73 6.43 7.14
C PHE A 87 17.17 6.91 7.04
N LEU A 88 17.49 7.58 5.95
CA LEU A 88 18.82 8.12 5.66
C LEU A 88 18.71 9.62 5.40
N GLU A 89 19.63 10.40 5.99
CA GLU A 89 19.78 11.84 5.80
C GLU A 89 18.47 12.59 6.03
N GLY A 90 18.20 12.90 7.29
CA GLY A 90 16.91 13.48 7.61
C GLY A 90 16.86 14.27 8.91
N ARG A 91 15.64 14.56 9.33
CA ARG A 91 15.33 15.30 10.56
C ARG A 91 14.16 14.63 11.28
N ASP A 92 14.28 14.50 12.57
CA ASP A 92 13.22 14.10 13.49
C ASP A 92 12.74 15.32 14.26
N SER A 93 11.52 15.75 14.03
CA SER A 93 10.90 16.93 14.61
C SER A 93 9.79 16.51 15.57
N GLN A 94 9.80 17.05 16.77
CA GLN A 94 8.80 16.81 17.81
C GLN A 94 8.00 18.09 18.08
N TYR A 95 6.69 17.93 18.22
CA TYR A 95 5.75 19.02 18.42
C TYR A 95 5.02 18.88 19.74
N ALA A 96 4.66 20.00 20.35
CA ALA A 96 3.82 20.02 21.53
C ALA A 96 2.39 19.63 21.15
N ALA A 97 1.78 18.73 21.92
CA ALA A 97 0.43 18.25 21.67
C ALA A 97 -0.64 19.34 21.92
N GLU A 98 -0.37 20.38 22.70
CA GLU A 98 -1.36 21.40 23.08
C GLU A 98 -1.54 22.48 22.02
N ASP A 99 -0.46 22.99 21.46
CA ASP A 99 -0.42 24.15 20.55
C ASP A 99 0.23 23.86 19.19
N GLY A 100 0.84 22.69 19.02
CA GLY A 100 1.56 22.32 17.80
C GLY A 100 2.90 23.06 17.64
N GLU A 101 3.40 23.73 18.70
CA GLU A 101 4.71 24.36 18.64
C GLU A 101 5.84 23.34 18.45
N LEU A 102 6.81 23.70 17.65
CA LEU A 102 8.00 22.88 17.43
C LEU A 102 8.88 22.88 18.68
N LEU A 103 8.91 21.74 19.37
CA LEU A 103 9.72 21.57 20.57
C LEU A 103 11.18 21.31 20.27
N ARG A 104 11.44 20.45 19.29
CA ARG A 104 12.79 19.97 19.01
C ARG A 104 12.89 19.46 17.59
N THR A 105 14.03 19.71 16.93
CA THR A 105 14.40 19.06 15.66
C THR A 105 15.82 18.53 15.78
N LEU A 106 15.98 17.25 15.50
CA LEU A 106 17.26 16.54 15.49
C LEU A 106 17.58 16.09 14.08
N PRO A 107 18.69 16.53 13.50
CA PRO A 107 19.20 15.94 12.26
C PRO A 107 19.78 14.55 12.55
N PHE A 108 19.67 13.66 11.58
CA PHE A 108 20.27 12.33 11.61
C PHE A 108 20.85 11.96 10.26
N GLU A 109 21.91 11.19 10.24
CA GLU A 109 22.44 10.54 9.04
C GLU A 109 21.75 9.21 8.77
N LYS A 110 21.47 8.44 9.85
CA LYS A 110 20.71 7.19 9.80
C LYS A 110 19.79 7.10 11.02
N LEU A 111 18.53 6.74 10.78
CA LEU A 111 17.55 6.51 11.83
C LEU A 111 16.84 5.17 11.60
N GLU A 112 16.97 4.28 12.53
CA GLU A 112 16.25 3.01 12.60
C GLU A 112 15.07 3.16 13.54
N THR A 113 13.86 2.83 13.08
CA THR A 113 12.65 3.11 13.85
C THR A 113 11.79 1.85 13.89
N GLU A 114 11.96 1.05 14.94
CA GLU A 114 11.20 -0.20 15.15
C GLU A 114 9.69 0.03 15.23
N GLU A 115 9.28 1.25 15.59
CA GLU A 115 7.86 1.64 15.66
C GLU A 115 7.20 1.72 14.29
N LEU A 116 7.96 1.92 13.20
CA LEU A 116 7.45 2.15 11.86
C LEU A 116 7.53 0.87 11.00
N GLY A 117 6.64 -0.06 11.28
CA GLY A 117 6.53 -1.35 10.58
C GLY A 117 5.54 -1.38 9.41
N ASP A 118 5.19 -0.23 8.84
CA ASP A 118 4.24 -0.17 7.72
C ASP A 118 4.86 -0.74 6.44
N ASP A 119 4.31 -1.85 5.93
CA ASP A 119 4.80 -2.55 4.73
C ASP A 119 4.58 -1.70 3.46
N PRO A 120 5.65 -1.35 2.72
CA PRO A 120 5.54 -0.58 1.48
C PRO A 120 4.67 -1.27 0.42
N SER A 121 4.64 -2.60 0.38
CA SER A 121 3.76 -3.34 -0.52
C SER A 121 2.27 -3.07 -0.25
N LEU A 122 1.88 -2.90 1.01
CA LEU A 122 0.52 -2.51 1.39
C LEU A 122 0.23 -1.06 1.03
N MET A 123 1.19 -0.17 1.23
CA MET A 123 1.05 1.25 0.86
C MET A 123 0.82 1.40 -0.64
N LEU A 124 1.56 0.68 -1.47
CA LEU A 124 1.41 0.66 -2.93
C LEU A 124 0.03 0.15 -3.35
N LEU A 125 -0.39 -0.99 -2.81
CA LEU A 125 -1.72 -1.55 -3.09
C LEU A 125 -2.86 -0.59 -2.70
N PHE A 126 -2.70 0.15 -1.60
CA PHE A 126 -3.67 1.13 -1.16
C PHE A 126 -3.74 2.38 -2.04
N GLY A 127 -2.69 2.63 -2.84
CA GLY A 127 -2.64 3.65 -3.88
C GLY A 127 -3.42 3.29 -5.14
N GLU A 128 -3.54 1.99 -5.43
CA GLU A 128 -4.16 1.47 -6.65
C GLU A 128 -5.70 1.56 -6.62
N ARG A 129 -6.30 1.54 -7.82
CA ARG A 129 -7.76 1.56 -7.95
C ARG A 129 -8.32 0.17 -7.67
N PRO A 130 -9.45 0.04 -6.94
CA PRO A 130 -10.04 -1.28 -6.63
C PRO A 130 -10.32 -2.16 -7.85
N LYS A 131 -10.59 -1.55 -9.03
CA LYS A 131 -10.88 -2.27 -10.28
C LYS A 131 -9.65 -2.95 -10.89
N ASP A 132 -8.46 -2.44 -10.63
CA ASP A 132 -7.20 -2.88 -11.22
C ASP A 132 -6.52 -3.97 -10.34
N LEU A 133 -7.05 -4.17 -9.13
CA LEU A 133 -6.57 -5.16 -8.19
C LEU A 133 -7.20 -6.54 -8.40
N SER A 134 -6.38 -7.56 -8.20
CA SER A 134 -6.82 -8.96 -8.16
C SER A 134 -7.57 -9.27 -6.86
N PHE A 135 -8.31 -10.40 -6.84
CA PHE A 135 -9.02 -10.84 -5.64
C PHE A 135 -8.10 -11.03 -4.41
N LEU A 136 -6.88 -11.54 -4.61
CA LEU A 136 -5.92 -11.76 -3.52
C LEU A 136 -5.36 -10.44 -2.97
N GLU A 137 -5.11 -9.45 -3.83
CA GLU A 137 -4.68 -8.12 -3.42
C GLU A 137 -5.78 -7.39 -2.65
N LEU A 138 -7.03 -7.45 -3.14
CA LEU A 138 -8.19 -6.92 -2.44
C LEU A 138 -8.35 -7.58 -1.06
N LYS A 139 -8.17 -8.89 -0.98
CA LYS A 139 -8.21 -9.61 0.28
C LYS A 139 -7.10 -9.17 1.22
N LYS A 140 -5.87 -9.00 0.72
CA LYS A 140 -4.73 -8.50 1.53
C LYS A 140 -5.03 -7.13 2.15
N ILE A 141 -5.67 -6.22 1.40
CA ILE A 141 -6.09 -4.92 1.92
C ILE A 141 -7.18 -5.07 3.00
N THR A 142 -8.23 -5.84 2.71
CA THR A 142 -9.38 -5.98 3.62
C THR A 142 -9.07 -6.75 4.89
N ASP A 143 -8.07 -7.64 4.87
CA ASP A 143 -7.61 -8.38 6.04
C ASP A 143 -6.74 -7.51 6.97
N ASN A 144 -6.02 -6.51 6.42
CA ASN A 144 -5.13 -5.64 7.19
C ASN A 144 -5.79 -4.34 7.67
N PHE A 145 -6.87 -3.88 7.01
CA PHE A 145 -7.55 -2.63 7.34
C PHE A 145 -9.04 -2.83 7.50
N SER A 146 -9.63 -2.19 8.51
CA SER A 146 -11.06 -2.15 8.71
C SER A 146 -11.70 -0.88 8.12
N ILE A 147 -12.99 -0.93 7.83
CA ILE A 147 -13.76 0.25 7.36
C ILE A 147 -13.75 1.37 8.41
N MET A 148 -13.74 1.01 9.69
CA MET A 148 -13.71 1.99 10.79
C MET A 148 -12.40 2.77 10.82
N GLU A 149 -11.29 2.10 10.45
CA GLU A 149 -9.97 2.71 10.40
C GLU A 149 -9.78 3.57 9.14
N ASN A 150 -10.31 3.11 8.00
CA ASN A 150 -10.22 3.86 6.75
C ASN A 150 -11.45 3.62 5.85
N PRO A 151 -12.30 4.64 5.62
CA PRO A 151 -13.49 4.50 4.78
C PRO A 151 -13.22 4.02 3.35
N LYS A 152 -12.02 4.27 2.81
CA LYS A 152 -11.60 3.80 1.47
C LYS A 152 -11.62 2.27 1.36
N VAL A 153 -11.48 1.55 2.48
CA VAL A 153 -11.55 0.08 2.54
C VAL A 153 -12.89 -0.45 2.04
N LEU A 154 -13.96 0.32 2.19
CA LEU A 154 -15.29 -0.05 1.69
C LEU A 154 -15.28 -0.31 0.18
N ASP A 155 -14.61 0.53 -0.60
CA ASP A 155 -14.54 0.39 -2.05
C ASP A 155 -13.85 -0.92 -2.46
N TYR A 156 -12.79 -1.31 -1.74
CA TYR A 156 -12.09 -2.57 -1.96
C TYR A 156 -12.95 -3.78 -1.56
N GLN A 157 -13.70 -3.70 -0.44
CA GLN A 157 -14.62 -4.75 -0.02
C GLN A 157 -15.76 -4.92 -1.02
N VAL A 158 -16.38 -3.83 -1.48
CA VAL A 158 -17.43 -3.89 -2.50
C VAL A 158 -16.91 -4.56 -3.77
N ARG A 159 -15.72 -4.21 -4.21
CA ARG A 159 -15.11 -4.84 -5.40
C ARG A 159 -14.83 -6.32 -5.19
N MET A 160 -14.31 -6.72 -4.04
CA MET A 160 -14.05 -8.11 -3.68
C MET A 160 -15.34 -8.94 -3.70
N HIS A 161 -16.42 -8.44 -3.09
CA HIS A 161 -17.73 -9.11 -3.11
C HIS A 161 -18.34 -9.16 -4.51
N ALA A 162 -18.16 -8.13 -5.33
CA ALA A 162 -18.60 -8.12 -6.72
C ALA A 162 -17.92 -9.22 -7.55
N LEU A 163 -16.63 -9.46 -7.34
CA LEU A 163 -15.91 -10.56 -8.01
C LEU A 163 -16.45 -11.93 -7.58
N MET A 164 -16.74 -12.13 -6.28
CA MET A 164 -17.33 -13.36 -5.78
C MET A 164 -18.76 -13.58 -6.31
N ALA A 165 -19.58 -12.52 -6.32
CA ALA A 165 -20.93 -12.58 -6.86
C ALA A 165 -20.95 -12.90 -8.36
N GLY A 166 -19.99 -12.35 -9.12
CA GLY A 166 -19.83 -12.66 -10.55
C GLY A 166 -19.52 -14.15 -10.79
N ALA A 167 -18.63 -14.73 -10.01
CA ALA A 167 -18.32 -16.15 -10.11
C ALA A 167 -19.53 -17.03 -9.72
N ALA A 168 -20.26 -16.66 -8.65
CA ALA A 168 -21.44 -17.37 -8.21
C ALA A 168 -22.58 -17.30 -9.23
N SER A 169 -22.76 -16.16 -9.92
CA SER A 169 -23.81 -16.00 -10.94
C SER A 169 -23.62 -16.94 -12.13
N CYS A 170 -22.38 -17.20 -12.54
CA CYS A 170 -22.10 -18.18 -13.60
C CYS A 170 -22.56 -19.60 -13.20
N LEU A 171 -22.37 -20.00 -11.95
CA LEU A 171 -22.83 -21.30 -11.43
C LEU A 171 -24.35 -21.38 -11.39
N ILE A 172 -25.03 -20.31 -10.97
CA ILE A 172 -26.49 -20.24 -10.93
C ILE A 172 -27.07 -20.37 -12.34
N VAL A 173 -26.54 -19.61 -13.31
CA VAL A 173 -27.00 -19.66 -14.71
C VAL A 173 -26.80 -21.06 -15.29
N THR A 174 -25.65 -21.67 -15.06
CA THR A 174 -25.36 -23.03 -15.51
C THR A 174 -26.32 -24.03 -14.87
N GLY A 175 -26.55 -23.93 -13.55
CA GLY A 175 -27.49 -24.80 -12.83
C GLY A 175 -28.93 -24.68 -13.32
N LEU A 176 -29.36 -23.47 -13.68
CA LEU A 176 -30.68 -23.24 -14.27
C LEU A 176 -30.80 -23.78 -15.71
N ALA A 177 -29.72 -23.74 -16.49
CA ALA A 177 -29.74 -24.23 -17.88
C ALA A 177 -29.87 -25.75 -17.98
N ILE A 178 -29.38 -26.53 -17.01
CA ILE A 178 -29.39 -27.99 -17.02
C ILE A 178 -30.83 -28.55 -17.18
N PRO A 179 -31.83 -28.19 -16.34
CA PRO A 179 -33.18 -28.74 -16.47
C PRO A 179 -33.86 -28.37 -17.79
N PHE A 180 -33.55 -27.19 -18.38
CA PHE A 180 -34.07 -26.82 -19.69
C PHE A 180 -33.44 -27.63 -20.83
N ALA A 181 -32.15 -27.91 -20.74
CA ALA A 181 -31.46 -28.75 -21.71
C ALA A 181 -31.98 -30.20 -21.69
N VAL A 182 -32.27 -30.76 -20.52
CA VAL A 182 -32.77 -32.11 -20.37
C VAL A 182 -34.24 -32.25 -20.78
N SER A 183 -35.08 -31.24 -20.53
CA SER A 183 -36.49 -31.25 -20.93
C SER A 183 -36.72 -31.11 -22.42
N GLY A 184 -35.78 -30.50 -23.16
CA GLY A 184 -35.81 -30.33 -24.62
C GLY A 184 -35.52 -31.65 -25.39
N VAL A 185 -35.09 -32.72 -24.76
CA VAL A 185 -34.76 -33.99 -25.45
C VAL A 185 -35.92 -34.98 -25.45
N ARG A 186 -37.08 -34.63 -24.90
CA ARG A 186 -38.30 -35.47 -25.01
C ARG A 186 -39.16 -35.00 -26.18
N VAL A 187 -38.80 -35.42 -27.40
CA VAL A 187 -39.68 -35.54 -28.56
C VAL A 187 -39.56 -36.98 -29.10
#